data_5ac5cbc77c0c0d17b5317187745ba318
#
_entry.id   5ac5cbc77c0c0d17b5317187745ba318
#
_cell.length_a   1.000
_cell.length_b   1.000
_cell.length_c   1.000
_cell.angle_alpha   90.00
_cell.angle_beta   90.00
_cell.angle_gamma   90.00
#
_symmetry.space_group_name_H-M   'P 1'
#
loop_
_entity.id
_entity.type
_entity.pdbx_description
1 polymer ?
#
loop_
_entity_poly.entity_id
_entity_poly.type
_entity_poly.pdbx_seq_one_letter_code
_entity_poly.pdbx_strand_id
1 'polypeptide(L)'
;MHSKWIRFLGAVCMVMWMLLPVKAAETGLIQILQMWAGKQIVGGEVSVSRVGERTESGFRITYGLADWILSEQEIFSGSWTDWLEQQAQTLVIQPVEQESGAVFPDLPDGLYLVRQPRSAPEFMAFRPFLLSIPEGEQWEVIREVPLIREGEAPLTGDRHVPLLGAMGIGFSVALLMVLTDQRKK
;
A
#
# COMPACT_ATOMS: atom_id res chain seq x y z
N MET A 1 57.28 24.60 1.41
CA MET A 1 56.15 24.94 0.52
C MET A 1 55.05 23.86 0.44
N HIS A 2 55.29 22.61 0.86
CA HIS A 2 54.32 21.49 0.75
C HIS A 2 53.15 21.49 1.73
N SER A 3 53.27 22.15 2.90
CA SER A 3 52.21 22.05 3.93
C SER A 3 50.92 22.84 3.63
N LYS A 4 50.97 23.87 2.81
CA LYS A 4 49.81 24.68 2.43
C LYS A 4 48.91 23.97 1.39
N TRP A 5 49.49 23.15 0.54
CA TRP A 5 48.77 22.40 -0.48
C TRP A 5 47.93 21.26 0.12
N ILE A 6 48.42 20.60 1.17
CA ILE A 6 47.70 19.51 1.85
C ILE A 6 46.43 20.04 2.56
N ARG A 7 46.51 21.25 3.13
CA ARG A 7 45.34 21.89 3.78
C ARG A 7 44.30 22.33 2.76
N PHE A 8 44.71 22.74 1.56
CA PHE A 8 43.82 23.12 0.48
C PHE A 8 43.10 21.89 -0.13
N LEU A 9 43.78 20.79 -0.31
CA LEU A 9 43.19 19.54 -0.80
C LEU A 9 42.16 18.97 0.20
N GLY A 10 42.44 19.03 1.51
CA GLY A 10 41.55 18.59 2.55
C GLY A 10 40.23 19.40 2.57
N ALA A 11 40.30 20.72 2.40
CA ALA A 11 39.14 21.58 2.35
C ALA A 11 38.27 21.35 1.11
N VAL A 12 38.88 21.12 -0.04
CA VAL A 12 38.16 20.83 -1.30
C VAL A 12 37.44 19.46 -1.24
N CYS A 13 38.08 18.43 -0.67
CA CYS A 13 37.43 17.14 -0.45
C CYS A 13 36.25 17.22 0.52
N MET A 14 36.34 18.04 1.57
CA MET A 14 35.24 18.21 2.55
C MET A 14 34.02 18.94 1.94
N VAL A 15 34.25 19.91 1.07
CA VAL A 15 33.17 20.61 0.36
C VAL A 15 32.54 19.73 -0.71
N MET A 16 33.31 18.88 -1.38
CA MET A 16 32.81 17.96 -2.40
C MET A 16 31.95 16.85 -1.79
N TRP A 17 32.20 16.45 -0.55
CA TRP A 17 31.35 15.49 0.19
C TRP A 17 29.99 16.08 0.58
N MET A 18 29.91 17.40 0.80
CA MET A 18 28.63 18.09 1.10
C MET A 18 27.76 18.33 -0.12
N LEU A 19 28.30 18.15 -1.33
CA LEU A 19 27.56 18.32 -2.58
C LEU A 19 27.02 17.02 -3.17
N LEU A 20 27.18 15.87 -2.48
CA LEU A 20 26.52 14.65 -2.91
C LEU A 20 25.00 14.87 -2.80
N PRO A 21 24.25 14.73 -3.90
CA PRO A 21 22.80 14.85 -3.82
C PRO A 21 22.30 13.75 -2.89
N VAL A 22 21.78 14.15 -1.74
CA VAL A 22 20.97 13.25 -0.91
C VAL A 22 19.75 12.93 -1.77
N LYS A 23 19.70 11.70 -2.30
CA LYS A 23 18.50 11.21 -3.00
C LYS A 23 17.36 11.29 -1.99
N ALA A 24 16.42 12.21 -2.18
CA ALA A 24 15.23 12.27 -1.37
C ALA A 24 14.58 10.88 -1.42
N ALA A 25 14.26 10.32 -0.27
CA ALA A 25 13.52 9.08 -0.22
C ALA A 25 12.18 9.32 -0.91
N GLU A 26 11.86 8.49 -1.89
CA GLU A 26 10.55 8.54 -2.52
C GLU A 26 9.53 8.14 -1.46
N THR A 27 8.47 8.93 -1.33
CA THR A 27 7.38 8.68 -0.40
C THR A 27 6.09 8.54 -1.19
N GLY A 28 5.19 7.71 -0.67
CA GLY A 28 3.91 7.46 -1.31
C GLY A 28 2.74 7.96 -0.48
N LEU A 29 1.54 7.71 -1.00
CA LEU A 29 0.27 8.09 -0.40
C LEU A 29 -0.68 6.89 -0.40
N ILE A 30 -1.36 6.66 0.73
CA ILE A 30 -2.51 5.75 0.81
C ILE A 30 -3.76 6.60 1.03
N GLN A 31 -4.79 6.37 0.21
CA GLN A 31 -6.11 6.96 0.34
C GLN A 31 -7.17 5.86 0.45
N ILE A 32 -7.96 5.87 1.52
CA ILE A 32 -9.00 4.88 1.77
C ILE A 32 -10.37 5.54 1.65
N LEU A 33 -11.16 5.07 0.69
CA LEU A 33 -12.52 5.50 0.43
C LEU A 33 -13.50 4.44 0.95
N GLN A 34 -14.33 4.80 1.92
CA GLN A 34 -15.38 3.92 2.44
C GLN A 34 -16.61 4.00 1.54
N MET A 35 -17.06 2.88 0.99
CA MET A 35 -18.12 2.85 -0.02
C MET A 35 -19.31 2.00 0.45
N TRP A 36 -20.54 2.49 0.25
CA TRP A 36 -21.76 1.71 0.41
C TRP A 36 -22.77 2.05 -0.69
N ALA A 37 -23.28 1.05 -1.38
CA ALA A 37 -24.23 1.21 -2.48
C ALA A 37 -23.81 2.24 -3.54
N GLY A 38 -22.49 2.28 -3.86
CA GLY A 38 -21.90 3.23 -4.83
C GLY A 38 -21.77 4.66 -4.32
N LYS A 39 -22.02 4.91 -3.01
CA LYS A 39 -21.82 6.20 -2.38
C LYS A 39 -20.68 6.13 -1.38
N GLN A 40 -19.94 7.21 -1.30
CA GLN A 40 -18.91 7.35 -0.28
C GLN A 40 -19.54 7.65 1.09
N ILE A 41 -19.03 6.99 2.12
CA ILE A 41 -19.48 7.13 3.49
C ILE A 41 -18.43 7.89 4.28
N VAL A 42 -18.88 8.91 4.99
CA VAL A 42 -18.09 9.74 5.90
C VAL A 42 -18.34 9.27 7.33
N GLY A 43 -17.32 9.35 8.17
CA GLY A 43 -17.35 8.97 9.57
C GLY A 43 -16.44 7.81 9.91
N GLY A 44 -16.22 7.61 11.20
CA GLY A 44 -15.26 6.62 11.69
C GLY A 44 -13.81 7.05 11.58
N GLU A 45 -12.93 6.09 11.79
CA GLU A 45 -11.47 6.30 11.75
C GLU A 45 -10.81 5.14 11.02
N VAL A 46 -9.81 5.46 10.21
CA VAL A 46 -8.94 4.49 9.55
C VAL A 46 -7.54 4.63 10.12
N SER A 47 -6.83 3.53 10.31
CA SER A 47 -5.46 3.51 10.76
C SER A 47 -4.57 2.76 9.78
N VAL A 48 -3.33 3.23 9.68
CA VAL A 48 -2.27 2.61 8.88
C VAL A 48 -1.08 2.31 9.78
N SER A 49 -0.52 1.11 9.66
CA SER A 49 0.66 0.67 10.40
C SER A 49 1.66 0.07 9.42
N ARG A 50 2.90 0.55 9.41
CA ARG A 50 3.96 -0.08 8.62
C ARG A 50 4.35 -1.38 9.32
N VAL A 51 4.18 -2.50 8.64
CA VAL A 51 4.39 -3.85 9.20
C VAL A 51 5.53 -4.60 8.54
N GLY A 52 6.10 -4.06 7.47
CA GLY A 52 7.25 -4.65 6.80
C GLY A 52 8.02 -3.66 5.96
N GLU A 53 9.28 -4.00 5.70
CA GLU A 53 10.18 -3.27 4.81
C GLU A 53 10.27 -4.00 3.47
N ARG A 54 10.30 -3.25 2.37
CA ARG A 54 10.48 -3.82 1.04
C ARG A 54 11.91 -4.32 0.87
N THR A 55 12.07 -5.49 0.26
CA THR A 55 13.35 -6.08 -0.14
C THR A 55 13.29 -6.48 -1.61
N GLU A 56 14.41 -6.90 -2.17
CA GLU A 56 14.46 -7.38 -3.57
C GLU A 56 13.57 -8.62 -3.82
N SER A 57 13.33 -9.44 -2.79
CA SER A 57 12.57 -10.70 -2.90
C SER A 57 11.16 -10.66 -2.31
N GLY A 58 10.73 -9.49 -1.78
CA GLY A 58 9.42 -9.35 -1.14
C GLY A 58 9.46 -8.39 0.04
N PHE A 59 8.97 -8.81 1.20
CA PHE A 59 8.91 -7.98 2.41
C PHE A 59 9.61 -8.65 3.57
N ARG A 60 10.43 -7.87 4.28
CA ARG A 60 10.99 -8.23 5.57
C ARG A 60 10.04 -7.79 6.68
N ILE A 61 9.63 -8.73 7.51
CA ILE A 61 8.76 -8.49 8.66
C ILE A 61 9.55 -8.82 9.91
N THR A 62 9.76 -7.83 10.79
CA THR A 62 10.53 -8.00 12.02
C THR A 62 9.64 -7.70 13.22
N TYR A 63 9.43 -8.70 14.10
CA TYR A 63 8.71 -8.55 15.35
C TYR A 63 9.46 -9.27 16.48
N GLY A 64 9.90 -8.49 17.47
CA GLY A 64 10.71 -9.02 18.57
C GLY A 64 12.03 -9.61 18.06
N LEU A 65 12.22 -10.93 18.26
CA LEU A 65 13.39 -11.66 17.78
C LEU A 65 13.15 -12.39 16.45
N ALA A 66 11.94 -12.33 15.94
CA ALA A 66 11.59 -13.00 14.68
C ALA A 66 11.81 -12.06 13.50
N ASP A 67 12.46 -12.57 12.46
CA ASP A 67 12.75 -11.87 11.21
C ASP A 67 12.40 -12.80 10.04
N TRP A 68 11.41 -12.44 9.24
CA TRP A 68 10.96 -13.21 8.09
C TRP A 68 11.10 -12.40 6.83
N ILE A 69 11.50 -13.06 5.75
CA ILE A 69 11.44 -12.52 4.40
C ILE A 69 10.37 -13.33 3.65
N LEU A 70 9.28 -12.69 3.31
CA LEU A 70 8.14 -13.29 2.63
C LEU A 70 7.98 -12.68 1.23
N SER A 71 7.73 -13.54 0.26
CA SER A 71 7.37 -13.09 -1.08
C SER A 71 6.03 -12.33 -1.08
N GLU A 72 5.78 -11.53 -2.10
CA GLU A 72 4.49 -10.85 -2.26
C GLU A 72 3.33 -11.84 -2.28
N GLN A 73 3.48 -12.99 -2.94
CA GLN A 73 2.44 -14.01 -3.00
C GLN A 73 2.11 -14.60 -1.63
N GLU A 74 3.11 -14.86 -0.79
CA GLU A 74 2.91 -15.40 0.55
C GLU A 74 2.21 -14.39 1.45
N ILE A 75 2.66 -13.14 1.47
CA ILE A 75 2.10 -12.11 2.35
C ILE A 75 0.65 -11.75 2.01
N PHE A 76 0.29 -11.71 0.73
CA PHE A 76 -1.07 -11.41 0.27
C PHE A 76 -1.97 -12.65 0.19
N SER A 77 -1.52 -13.84 0.59
CA SER A 77 -2.35 -15.06 0.66
C SER A 77 -3.44 -15.02 1.75
N GLY A 78 -3.45 -13.99 2.60
CA GLY A 78 -4.46 -13.73 3.62
C GLY A 78 -4.17 -14.27 5.01
N SER A 79 -3.28 -15.26 5.16
CA SER A 79 -2.97 -15.88 6.46
C SER A 79 -2.17 -14.97 7.41
N TRP A 80 -1.44 -14.00 6.86
CA TRP A 80 -0.60 -13.08 7.61
C TRP A 80 -1.34 -11.89 8.20
N THR A 81 -2.47 -11.48 7.61
CA THR A 81 -3.21 -10.30 8.03
C THR A 81 -3.66 -10.39 9.48
N ASP A 82 -4.27 -11.51 9.88
CA ASP A 82 -4.78 -11.71 11.24
C ASP A 82 -3.65 -11.74 12.27
N TRP A 83 -2.51 -12.34 11.92
CA TRP A 83 -1.35 -12.35 12.79
C TRP A 83 -0.74 -10.95 12.95
N LEU A 84 -0.56 -10.23 11.84
CA LEU A 84 -0.04 -8.87 11.83
C LEU A 84 -0.96 -7.90 12.56
N GLU A 85 -2.27 -8.10 12.50
CA GLU A 85 -3.24 -7.28 13.23
C GLU A 85 -3.01 -7.35 14.75
N GLN A 86 -2.68 -8.52 15.28
CA GLN A 86 -2.42 -8.71 16.70
C GLN A 86 -1.08 -8.11 17.15
N GLN A 87 -0.10 -8.02 16.26
CA GLN A 87 1.25 -7.57 16.56
C GLN A 87 1.45 -6.07 16.26
N ALA A 88 0.79 -5.55 15.23
CA ALA A 88 1.06 -4.21 14.71
C ALA A 88 0.64 -3.12 15.69
N GLN A 89 1.59 -2.26 16.01
CA GLN A 89 1.30 -0.99 16.67
C GLN A 89 0.72 -0.02 15.64
N THR A 90 -0.32 0.72 16.02
CA THR A 90 -0.90 1.74 15.15
C THR A 90 0.09 2.88 14.96
N LEU A 91 0.41 3.19 13.70
CA LEU A 91 1.34 4.26 13.37
C LEU A 91 0.61 5.61 13.26
N VAL A 92 -0.44 5.64 12.45
CA VAL A 92 -1.23 6.85 12.18
C VAL A 92 -2.71 6.49 12.15
N ILE A 93 -3.53 7.35 12.77
CA ILE A 93 -5.01 7.29 12.70
C ILE A 93 -5.49 8.56 12.00
N GLN A 94 -6.38 8.40 11.03
CA GLN A 94 -7.03 9.52 10.35
C GLN A 94 -8.55 9.38 10.45
N PRO A 95 -9.27 10.44 10.84
CA PRO A 95 -10.72 10.47 10.76
C PRO A 95 -11.16 10.58 9.30
N VAL A 96 -12.32 10.00 8.99
CA VAL A 96 -12.95 10.11 7.67
C VAL A 96 -13.99 11.23 7.73
N GLU A 97 -13.55 12.48 7.64
CA GLU A 97 -14.41 13.66 7.80
C GLU A 97 -14.92 14.23 6.47
N GLN A 98 -14.29 13.87 5.37
CA GLN A 98 -14.57 14.42 4.05
C GLN A 98 -14.76 13.32 3.00
N GLU A 99 -15.30 13.69 1.86
CA GLU A 99 -15.43 12.81 0.69
C GLU A 99 -14.08 12.39 0.10
N SER A 100 -12.97 13.00 0.50
CA SER A 100 -11.63 12.52 0.17
C SER A 100 -11.25 11.22 0.90
N GLY A 101 -12.06 10.77 1.88
CA GLY A 101 -11.73 9.61 2.68
C GLY A 101 -10.60 9.86 3.69
N ALA A 102 -9.94 8.78 4.14
CA ALA A 102 -8.77 8.86 4.98
C ALA A 102 -7.50 8.90 4.10
N VAL A 103 -6.70 9.97 4.23
CA VAL A 103 -5.50 10.20 3.43
C VAL A 103 -4.26 10.13 4.31
N PHE A 104 -3.30 9.30 3.92
CA PHE A 104 -2.02 9.09 4.61
C PHE A 104 -0.88 9.44 3.66
N PRO A 105 -0.38 10.68 3.69
CA PRO A 105 0.71 11.12 2.84
C PRO A 105 2.08 10.73 3.42
N ASP A 106 3.11 10.95 2.61
CA ASP A 106 4.53 10.87 3.01
C ASP A 106 4.94 9.50 3.60
N LEU A 107 4.31 8.43 3.13
CA LEU A 107 4.62 7.09 3.58
C LEU A 107 5.86 6.55 2.84
N PRO A 108 6.90 6.06 3.58
CA PRO A 108 8.03 5.39 2.94
C PRO A 108 7.60 4.09 2.25
N ASP A 109 8.47 3.56 1.41
CA ASP A 109 8.27 2.24 0.82
C ASP A 109 8.08 1.16 1.90
N GLY A 110 7.26 0.15 1.63
CA GLY A 110 7.02 -0.92 2.59
C GLY A 110 5.66 -1.58 2.49
N LEU A 111 5.40 -2.45 3.46
CA LEU A 111 4.13 -3.14 3.66
C LEU A 111 3.34 -2.46 4.77
N TYR A 112 2.07 -2.22 4.53
CA TYR A 112 1.18 -1.50 5.42
C TYR A 112 -0.06 -2.33 5.74
N LEU A 113 -0.41 -2.39 7.03
CA LEU A 113 -1.67 -2.93 7.52
C LEU A 113 -2.66 -1.78 7.70
N VAL A 114 -3.80 -1.88 7.01
CA VAL A 114 -4.92 -0.93 7.10
C VAL A 114 -5.99 -1.52 7.98
N ARG A 115 -6.46 -0.76 8.96
CA ARG A 115 -7.51 -1.15 9.92
C ARG A 115 -8.53 -0.03 10.10
N GLN A 116 -9.69 -0.38 10.62
CA GLN A 116 -10.72 0.58 11.01
C GLN A 116 -10.97 0.50 12.53
N PRO A 117 -10.23 1.29 13.35
CA PRO A 117 -10.39 1.29 14.81
C PRO A 117 -11.78 1.70 15.25
N ARG A 118 -12.43 2.58 14.49
CA ARG A 118 -13.80 3.03 14.72
C ARG A 118 -14.57 3.04 13.40
N SER A 119 -15.68 2.29 13.35
CA SER A 119 -16.56 2.26 12.18
C SER A 119 -17.31 3.57 11.99
N ALA A 120 -17.74 3.83 10.75
CA ALA A 120 -18.71 4.87 10.49
C ALA A 120 -20.06 4.53 11.18
N PRO A 121 -20.86 5.54 11.61
CA PRO A 121 -22.17 5.30 12.21
C PRO A 121 -23.06 4.43 11.31
N GLU A 122 -23.75 3.46 11.89
CA GLU A 122 -24.62 2.49 11.22
C GLU A 122 -23.90 1.45 10.34
N PHE A 123 -22.55 1.42 10.34
CA PHE A 123 -21.79 0.47 9.55
C PHE A 123 -20.87 -0.39 10.42
N MET A 124 -20.66 -1.62 9.98
CA MET A 124 -19.65 -2.51 10.57
C MET A 124 -18.26 -2.09 10.12
N ALA A 125 -17.26 -2.29 10.99
CA ALA A 125 -15.87 -2.11 10.60
C ALA A 125 -15.50 -3.07 9.47
N PHE A 126 -14.75 -2.59 8.49
CA PHE A 126 -14.21 -3.44 7.45
C PHE A 126 -13.09 -4.36 8.00
N ARG A 127 -12.87 -5.47 7.32
CA ARG A 127 -11.78 -6.37 7.68
C ARG A 127 -10.43 -5.73 7.40
N PRO A 128 -9.44 -5.89 8.28
CA PRO A 128 -8.08 -5.46 8.04
C PRO A 128 -7.53 -6.05 6.74
N PHE A 129 -6.69 -5.31 6.06
CA PHE A 129 -6.03 -5.75 4.84
C PHE A 129 -4.64 -5.13 4.70
N LEU A 130 -3.83 -5.74 3.83
CA LEU A 130 -2.47 -5.32 3.56
C LEU A 130 -2.39 -4.55 2.24
N LEU A 131 -1.55 -3.53 2.22
CA LEU A 131 -1.16 -2.77 1.03
C LEU A 131 0.36 -2.61 1.00
N SER A 132 0.94 -2.53 -0.19
CA SER A 132 2.34 -2.15 -0.36
C SER A 132 2.46 -0.73 -0.92
N ILE A 133 3.53 -0.04 -0.56
CA ILE A 133 3.99 1.18 -1.21
C ILE A 133 5.42 0.94 -1.70
N PRO A 134 5.70 1.16 -3.00
CA PRO A 134 4.73 1.33 -4.07
C PRO A 134 3.92 0.05 -4.32
N GLU A 135 2.73 0.17 -4.90
CA GLU A 135 1.97 -0.95 -5.45
C GLU A 135 2.32 -1.10 -6.93
N GLY A 136 3.17 -2.07 -7.25
CA GLY A 136 3.85 -2.09 -8.54
C GLY A 136 4.77 -0.87 -8.71
N GLU A 137 4.45 0.01 -9.66
CA GLU A 137 5.15 1.27 -9.90
C GLU A 137 4.42 2.50 -9.32
N GLN A 138 3.25 2.29 -8.70
CA GLN A 138 2.40 3.39 -8.22
C GLN A 138 2.72 3.74 -6.77
N TRP A 139 3.13 4.97 -6.55
CA TRP A 139 3.37 5.54 -5.22
C TRP A 139 2.11 6.13 -4.58
N GLU A 140 1.04 6.29 -5.35
CA GLU A 140 -0.28 6.70 -4.89
C GLU A 140 -1.25 5.52 -4.99
N VAL A 141 -1.70 5.03 -3.83
CA VAL A 141 -2.58 3.86 -3.72
C VAL A 141 -3.94 4.30 -3.20
N ILE A 142 -4.95 4.25 -4.07
CA ILE A 142 -6.33 4.56 -3.71
C ILE A 142 -7.11 3.25 -3.61
N ARG A 143 -7.76 3.02 -2.45
CA ARG A 143 -8.59 1.83 -2.20
C ARG A 143 -10.01 2.19 -1.84
N GLU A 144 -10.95 1.68 -2.61
CA GLU A 144 -12.36 1.65 -2.27
C GLU A 144 -12.65 0.43 -1.39
N VAL A 145 -13.17 0.66 -0.19
CA VAL A 145 -13.48 -0.41 0.77
C VAL A 145 -14.99 -0.48 0.96
N PRO A 146 -15.63 -1.59 0.57
CA PRO A 146 -17.06 -1.76 0.76
C PRO A 146 -17.41 -1.87 2.25
N LEU A 147 -18.37 -1.09 2.70
CA LEU A 147 -18.93 -1.18 4.04
C LEU A 147 -20.18 -2.06 4.04
N ILE A 148 -20.46 -2.68 5.18
CA ILE A 148 -21.67 -3.44 5.46
C ILE A 148 -22.46 -2.65 6.49
N ARG A 149 -23.75 -2.37 6.21
CA ARG A 149 -24.63 -1.67 7.15
C ARG A 149 -25.02 -2.60 8.29
N GLU A 150 -25.02 -2.08 9.52
CA GLU A 150 -25.49 -2.84 10.68
C GLU A 150 -26.94 -3.29 10.50
N GLY A 151 -27.22 -4.57 10.76
CA GLY A 151 -28.56 -5.16 10.57
C GLY A 151 -28.88 -5.61 9.14
N GLU A 152 -28.09 -5.29 8.15
CA GLU A 152 -28.15 -5.99 6.86
C GLU A 152 -27.47 -7.35 7.01
N ALA A 153 -28.24 -8.44 6.85
CA ALA A 153 -27.63 -9.76 6.76
C ALA A 153 -26.62 -9.71 5.60
N PRO A 154 -25.38 -10.19 5.80
CA PRO A 154 -24.47 -10.35 4.67
C PRO A 154 -25.23 -11.15 3.62
N LEU A 155 -25.29 -10.65 2.39
CA LEU A 155 -25.91 -11.36 1.28
C LEU A 155 -25.18 -12.70 1.14
N THR A 156 -25.63 -13.69 1.91
CA THR A 156 -25.21 -15.09 1.81
C THR A 156 -25.88 -15.68 0.57
N GLY A 157 -25.54 -15.15 -0.56
CA GLY A 157 -25.84 -15.69 -1.84
C GLY A 157 -24.55 -15.65 -2.61
N ASP A 158 -24.09 -16.83 -2.99
CA ASP A 158 -22.99 -17.12 -3.90
C ASP A 158 -22.87 -16.13 -5.08
N ARG A 159 -22.53 -14.91 -4.77
CA ARG A 159 -21.85 -14.03 -5.71
C ARG A 159 -20.41 -14.03 -5.28
N HIS A 160 -19.70 -15.07 -5.72
CA HIS A 160 -18.35 -14.88 -6.20
C HIS A 160 -18.43 -13.68 -7.12
N VAL A 161 -18.33 -12.47 -6.58
CA VAL A 161 -17.91 -11.33 -7.37
C VAL A 161 -16.48 -11.70 -7.72
N PRO A 162 -16.21 -12.12 -8.95
CA PRO A 162 -14.84 -12.43 -9.32
C PRO A 162 -14.10 -11.11 -9.16
N LEU A 163 -13.15 -11.09 -8.23
CA LEU A 163 -12.14 -10.04 -8.11
C LEU A 163 -11.25 -9.99 -9.39
N LEU A 164 -11.72 -10.63 -10.46
CA LEU A 164 -11.14 -10.72 -11.79
C LEU A 164 -11.64 -9.66 -12.78
N GLY A 165 -12.48 -8.70 -12.33
CA GLY A 165 -13.06 -7.69 -13.23
C GLY A 165 -12.10 -6.62 -13.72
N ALA A 166 -10.95 -6.43 -13.10
CA ALA A 166 -10.03 -5.35 -13.49
C ALA A 166 -8.83 -5.81 -14.34
N MET A 167 -8.51 -7.10 -14.40
CA MET A 167 -7.41 -7.59 -15.24
C MET A 167 -7.84 -8.25 -16.56
N GLY A 168 -9.15 -8.37 -16.82
CA GLY A 168 -9.68 -9.16 -17.97
C GLY A 168 -9.74 -8.44 -19.30
N ILE A 169 -9.65 -7.11 -19.36
CA ILE A 169 -9.88 -6.37 -20.61
C ILE A 169 -8.60 -6.19 -21.45
N GLY A 170 -7.43 -6.27 -20.85
CA GLY A 170 -6.15 -6.08 -21.55
C GLY A 170 -5.73 -7.28 -22.43
N PHE A 171 -6.07 -8.51 -22.04
CA PHE A 171 -5.60 -9.71 -22.74
C PHE A 171 -6.42 -10.09 -23.97
N SER A 172 -7.70 -9.72 -24.04
CA SER A 172 -8.57 -10.10 -25.17
C SER A 172 -8.26 -9.35 -26.46
N VAL A 173 -7.74 -8.13 -26.37
CA VAL A 173 -7.42 -7.31 -27.57
C VAL A 173 -6.10 -7.78 -28.19
N ALA A 174 -5.11 -8.16 -27.37
CA ALA A 174 -3.82 -8.64 -27.88
C ALA A 174 -3.95 -9.99 -28.60
N LEU A 175 -4.80 -10.90 -28.12
CA LEU A 175 -5.02 -12.19 -28.75
C LEU A 175 -5.76 -12.07 -30.09
N LEU A 176 -6.68 -11.12 -30.23
CA LEU A 176 -7.37 -10.86 -31.49
C LEU A 176 -6.46 -10.29 -32.57
N MET A 177 -5.49 -9.44 -32.20
CA MET A 177 -4.50 -8.90 -33.16
C MET A 177 -3.53 -9.98 -33.67
N VAL A 178 -3.12 -10.92 -32.85
CA VAL A 178 -2.24 -12.01 -33.27
C VAL A 178 -2.95 -12.99 -34.23
N LEU A 179 -4.22 -13.26 -34.02
CA LEU A 179 -5.02 -14.18 -34.86
C LEU A 179 -5.39 -13.57 -36.20
N THR A 180 -5.50 -12.25 -36.34
CA THR A 180 -5.78 -11.58 -37.61
C THR A 180 -4.55 -11.46 -38.51
N ASP A 181 -3.33 -11.42 -37.91
CA ASP A 181 -2.09 -11.35 -38.71
C ASP A 181 -1.69 -12.71 -39.32
N GLN A 182 -2.07 -13.82 -38.70
CA GLN A 182 -1.83 -15.18 -39.23
C GLN A 182 -2.70 -15.54 -40.45
N ARG A 183 -3.78 -14.79 -40.74
CA ARG A 183 -4.66 -15.05 -41.89
C ARG A 183 -4.24 -14.36 -43.20
N LYS A 184 -3.14 -13.58 -43.16
CA LYS A 184 -2.65 -12.83 -44.33
C LYS A 184 -1.35 -13.40 -44.94
N LYS A 185 -0.97 -14.64 -44.59
CA LYS A 185 0.14 -15.35 -45.25
C LYS A 185 -0.35 -16.58 -45.98
#